data_6ba55b4ef67d8ad1b32401f8c9146516
#
_entry.id   6ba55b4ef67d8ad1b32401f8c9146516
#
_cell.length_a   1.000
_cell.length_b   1.000
_cell.length_c   1.000
_cell.angle_alpha   90.00
_cell.angle_beta   90.00
_cell.angle_gamma   90.00
#
_symmetry.space_group_name_H-M   'P 1'
#
loop_
_entity.id
_entity.type
_entity.pdbx_description
1 polymer ?
#
loop_
_entity_poly.entity_id
_entity_poly.type
_entity_poly.pdbx_seq_one_letter_code
_entity_poly.pdbx_strand_id
1 'polypeptide(L)'
;KATATLHEWQTDTLGAAANTALIEGADAAAFTAVPTVRATNRTQIMGKTVNITGTLDAVDKAGRKTETAYQLAKAGQELKRDIEKSILGNVAPVTGSAVAARKLASIQTWIRTNWSSVSTGTSGAAPAAPAAPPGSAIRTAGSTGTTAAFTEASLKIAVKKVFEAGGNPTMLVVPPYQKQVVSAFAGIAAQRYAAPSNKQTTIIGGADVYLSDFGVMSVVPDRFMTPDYAPNGEQALVLDPTMLSLATLRPFQSNMLAKNGDAEKHQMLTELTLQVNNEAAHGIVADLLAT
;
A
#
# COMPACT_ATOMS: atom_id res chain seq x y z
N LYS A 1 14.34 0.57 -10.34
CA LYS A 1 14.51 -0.67 -11.11
C LYS A 1 15.13 -1.72 -10.20
N ALA A 2 14.55 -2.92 -10.09
CA ALA A 2 15.16 -4.04 -9.41
C ALA A 2 16.20 -4.72 -10.33
N THR A 3 17.28 -5.23 -9.75
CA THR A 3 18.36 -5.92 -10.48
C THR A 3 18.47 -7.39 -10.10
N ALA A 4 17.86 -7.78 -8.98
CA ALA A 4 17.86 -9.15 -8.45
C ALA A 4 16.49 -9.51 -7.89
N THR A 5 16.31 -10.81 -7.59
CA THR A 5 15.08 -11.32 -6.95
C THR A 5 14.91 -10.85 -5.51
N LEU A 6 16.00 -10.50 -4.84
CA LEU A 6 16.03 -9.75 -3.60
C LEU A 6 16.43 -8.33 -3.96
N HIS A 7 15.49 -7.40 -3.87
CA HIS A 7 15.74 -5.99 -4.08
C HIS A 7 16.19 -5.37 -2.77
N GLU A 8 17.31 -4.66 -2.80
CA GLU A 8 17.96 -4.08 -1.64
C GLU A 8 18.14 -2.58 -1.81
N TRP A 9 17.98 -1.84 -0.72
CA TRP A 9 18.26 -0.41 -0.65
C TRP A 9 18.76 -0.06 0.74
N GLN A 10 19.37 1.10 0.87
CA GLN A 10 19.82 1.62 2.15
C GLN A 10 18.85 2.67 2.66
N THR A 11 18.60 2.62 3.96
CA THR A 11 17.84 3.61 4.71
C THR A 11 18.75 4.23 5.76
N ASP A 12 18.59 5.53 5.98
CA ASP A 12 19.32 6.27 6.99
C ASP A 12 18.34 7.13 7.80
N THR A 13 18.72 7.45 9.03
CA THR A 13 17.93 8.31 9.91
C THR A 13 18.81 9.42 10.45
N LEU A 14 18.28 10.63 10.46
CA LEU A 14 18.94 11.74 11.13
C LEU A 14 18.97 11.49 12.64
N GLY A 15 20.05 11.91 13.28
CA GLY A 15 20.15 11.90 14.73
C GLY A 15 19.05 12.76 15.35
N ALA A 16 18.63 12.42 16.58
CA ALA A 16 17.69 13.25 17.32
C ALA A 16 18.23 14.66 17.49
N ALA A 17 17.35 15.65 17.41
CA ALA A 17 17.73 17.05 17.68
C ALA A 17 18.26 17.16 19.11
N ALA A 18 19.45 17.73 19.27
CA ALA A 18 20.11 17.90 20.55
C ALA A 18 20.58 19.37 20.73
N ASN A 19 20.71 19.77 21.96
CA ASN A 19 21.37 21.04 22.24
C ASN A 19 22.89 20.87 22.06
N THR A 20 23.43 21.39 20.96
CA THR A 20 24.84 21.30 20.59
C THR A 20 25.61 22.58 20.90
N ALA A 21 25.18 23.33 21.90
CA ALA A 21 25.92 24.52 22.32
C ALA A 21 27.35 24.15 22.78
N LEU A 22 28.35 24.83 22.23
CA LEU A 22 29.75 24.60 22.51
C LEU A 22 30.27 25.71 23.46
N ILE A 23 31.19 25.33 24.31
CA ILE A 23 31.94 26.29 25.13
C ILE A 23 32.98 26.97 24.23
N GLU A 24 33.11 28.27 24.35
CA GLU A 24 34.11 29.05 23.60
C GLU A 24 35.52 28.51 23.87
N GLY A 25 36.24 28.15 22.80
CA GLY A 25 37.57 27.56 22.88
C GLY A 25 37.62 26.05 23.23
N ALA A 26 36.48 25.35 23.24
CA ALA A 26 36.47 23.91 23.43
C ALA A 26 36.98 23.17 22.21
N ASP A 27 37.68 22.06 22.41
CA ASP A 27 38.10 21.16 21.34
C ASP A 27 36.90 20.50 20.67
N ALA A 28 37.06 20.19 19.37
CA ALA A 28 36.02 19.50 18.61
C ALA A 28 35.75 18.10 19.19
N ALA A 29 34.47 17.81 19.46
CA ALA A 29 34.04 16.48 19.89
C ALA A 29 34.28 15.43 18.80
N ALA A 30 34.61 14.22 19.21
CA ALA A 30 34.80 13.10 18.30
C ALA A 30 33.47 12.78 17.59
N PHE A 31 33.51 12.70 16.26
CA PHE A 31 32.35 12.26 15.45
C PHE A 31 32.28 10.74 15.41
N THR A 32 31.11 10.20 15.74
CA THR A 32 30.81 8.78 15.55
C THR A 32 29.82 8.63 14.41
N ALA A 33 30.27 7.99 13.31
CA ALA A 33 29.41 7.73 12.18
C ALA A 33 28.37 6.65 12.55
N VAL A 34 27.11 6.91 12.25
CA VAL A 34 26.02 5.91 12.34
C VAL A 34 25.94 5.21 11.00
N PRO A 35 26.09 3.87 10.94
CA PRO A 35 25.98 3.15 9.68
C PRO A 35 24.54 3.11 9.18
N THR A 36 24.38 3.18 7.85
CA THR A 36 23.08 3.02 7.20
C THR A 36 22.53 1.61 7.39
N VAL A 37 21.20 1.48 7.40
CA VAL A 37 20.51 0.19 7.55
C VAL A 37 20.10 -0.32 6.17
N ARG A 38 20.42 -1.58 5.86
CA ARG A 38 19.96 -2.24 4.63
C ARG A 38 18.54 -2.72 4.80
N ALA A 39 17.64 -2.26 3.93
CA ALA A 39 16.29 -2.78 3.79
C ALA A 39 16.19 -3.66 2.53
N THR A 40 15.35 -4.69 2.59
CA THR A 40 15.21 -5.66 1.49
C THR A 40 13.76 -6.04 1.28
N ASN A 41 13.37 -6.27 0.03
CA ASN A 41 12.08 -6.85 -0.32
C ASN A 41 12.26 -7.83 -1.50
N ARG A 42 11.37 -8.81 -1.61
CA ARG A 42 11.43 -9.81 -2.68
C ARG A 42 10.58 -9.39 -3.85
N THR A 43 11.06 -9.67 -5.07
CA THR A 43 10.26 -9.49 -6.28
C THR A 43 9.20 -10.59 -6.35
N GLN A 44 8.02 -10.25 -6.82
CA GLN A 44 6.92 -11.19 -7.05
C GLN A 44 6.62 -11.27 -8.54
N ILE A 45 6.55 -12.48 -9.08
CA ILE A 45 6.09 -12.73 -10.44
C ILE A 45 4.58 -12.77 -10.42
N MET A 46 3.96 -11.98 -11.27
CA MET A 46 2.52 -11.95 -11.47
C MET A 46 2.21 -12.15 -12.95
N GLY A 47 1.22 -12.97 -13.26
CA GLY A 47 0.86 -13.23 -14.64
C GLY A 47 -0.53 -13.76 -14.81
N LYS A 48 -1.05 -13.56 -16.02
CA LYS A 48 -2.32 -14.08 -16.51
C LYS A 48 -2.08 -14.78 -17.85
N THR A 49 -2.73 -15.91 -18.04
CA THR A 49 -2.70 -16.64 -19.31
C THR A 49 -4.08 -16.60 -19.94
N VAL A 50 -4.11 -16.23 -21.21
CA VAL A 50 -5.32 -16.24 -22.05
C VAL A 50 -5.17 -17.35 -23.07
N ASN A 51 -6.19 -18.18 -23.21
CA ASN A 51 -6.26 -19.27 -24.17
C ASN A 51 -7.50 -19.10 -25.03
N ILE A 52 -7.32 -19.01 -26.35
CA ILE A 52 -8.39 -18.76 -27.31
C ILE A 52 -8.34 -19.84 -28.38
N THR A 53 -9.46 -20.52 -28.61
CA THR A 53 -9.56 -21.54 -29.63
C THR A 53 -9.66 -20.90 -31.02
N GLY A 54 -9.12 -21.55 -32.03
CA GLY A 54 -9.16 -21.07 -33.41
C GLY A 54 -10.58 -20.87 -33.92
N THR A 55 -11.51 -21.76 -33.57
CA THR A 55 -12.93 -21.65 -33.92
C THR A 55 -13.56 -20.38 -33.33
N LEU A 56 -13.22 -20.03 -32.04
CA LEU A 56 -13.75 -18.85 -31.42
C LEU A 56 -13.22 -17.56 -32.08
N ASP A 57 -12.01 -17.59 -32.60
CA ASP A 57 -11.46 -16.41 -33.30
C ASP A 57 -11.96 -16.27 -34.74
N ALA A 58 -12.29 -17.38 -35.39
CA ALA A 58 -12.81 -17.44 -36.77
C ALA A 58 -14.30 -17.08 -36.93
N VAL A 59 -15.12 -17.27 -35.88
CA VAL A 59 -16.58 -17.01 -35.96
C VAL A 59 -16.86 -15.52 -35.80
N ASP A 60 -17.78 -15.00 -36.61
CA ASP A 60 -18.29 -13.63 -36.47
C ASP A 60 -19.01 -13.44 -35.14
N LYS A 61 -18.59 -12.44 -34.37
CA LYS A 61 -19.08 -12.15 -33.01
C LYS A 61 -19.90 -10.88 -33.00
N ALA A 62 -21.03 -10.91 -32.32
CA ALA A 62 -21.81 -9.71 -32.08
C ALA A 62 -21.03 -8.74 -31.16
N GLY A 63 -20.80 -7.53 -31.63
CA GLY A 63 -20.23 -6.43 -30.83
C GLY A 63 -18.71 -6.35 -30.73
N ARG A 64 -17.93 -7.32 -31.24
CA ARG A 64 -16.46 -7.26 -31.24
C ARG A 64 -15.83 -8.02 -32.41
N LYS A 65 -14.76 -7.43 -32.93
CA LYS A 65 -14.11 -7.92 -34.15
C LYS A 65 -13.09 -9.03 -33.85
N THR A 66 -12.33 -8.93 -32.79
CA THR A 66 -11.25 -9.87 -32.42
C THR A 66 -11.37 -10.27 -30.95
N GLU A 67 -11.47 -11.55 -30.67
CA GLU A 67 -11.56 -12.07 -29.31
C GLU A 67 -10.21 -11.95 -28.57
N THR A 68 -9.12 -12.24 -29.27
CA THR A 68 -7.76 -12.19 -28.73
C THR A 68 -7.43 -10.82 -28.16
N ALA A 69 -7.69 -9.72 -28.89
CA ALA A 69 -7.43 -8.37 -28.42
C ALA A 69 -8.27 -7.99 -27.19
N TYR A 70 -9.54 -8.39 -27.19
CA TYR A 70 -10.44 -8.13 -26.07
C TYR A 70 -9.98 -8.86 -24.79
N GLN A 71 -9.66 -10.15 -24.90
CA GLN A 71 -9.24 -10.96 -23.74
C GLN A 71 -7.88 -10.52 -23.21
N LEU A 72 -6.95 -10.10 -24.07
CA LEU A 72 -5.67 -9.52 -23.63
C LEU A 72 -5.87 -8.19 -22.88
N ALA A 73 -6.72 -7.30 -23.40
CA ALA A 73 -7.03 -6.06 -22.71
C ALA A 73 -7.66 -6.30 -21.33
N LYS A 74 -8.58 -7.25 -21.24
CA LYS A 74 -9.21 -7.68 -19.98
C LYS A 74 -8.18 -8.27 -19.00
N ALA A 75 -7.35 -9.21 -19.46
CA ALA A 75 -6.29 -9.82 -18.65
C ALA A 75 -5.29 -8.76 -18.12
N GLY A 76 -4.97 -7.74 -18.92
CA GLY A 76 -4.13 -6.62 -18.50
C GLY A 76 -4.75 -5.80 -17.36
N GLN A 77 -6.06 -5.57 -17.40
CA GLN A 77 -6.78 -4.89 -16.30
C GLN A 77 -6.83 -5.78 -15.06
N GLU A 78 -7.10 -7.06 -15.21
CA GLU A 78 -7.11 -8.01 -14.09
C GLU A 78 -5.73 -8.12 -13.43
N LEU A 79 -4.65 -8.15 -14.22
CA LEU A 79 -3.29 -8.19 -13.69
C LEU A 79 -2.94 -6.95 -12.88
N LYS A 80 -3.37 -5.76 -13.31
CA LYS A 80 -3.20 -4.51 -12.54
C LYS A 80 -3.92 -4.58 -11.19
N ARG A 81 -5.13 -5.13 -11.15
CA ARG A 81 -5.89 -5.35 -9.91
C ARG A 81 -5.19 -6.34 -8.96
N ASP A 82 -4.61 -7.41 -9.51
CA ASP A 82 -3.87 -8.39 -8.73
C ASP A 82 -2.59 -7.78 -8.12
N ILE A 83 -1.94 -6.85 -8.85
CA ILE A 83 -0.79 -6.08 -8.35
C ILE A 83 -1.21 -5.19 -7.18
N GLU A 84 -2.26 -4.41 -7.34
CA GLU A 84 -2.80 -3.51 -6.31
C GLU A 84 -3.15 -4.27 -5.04
N LYS A 85 -3.89 -5.39 -5.16
CA LYS A 85 -4.19 -6.29 -4.04
C LYS A 85 -2.93 -6.81 -3.35
N SER A 86 -1.89 -7.16 -4.11
CA SER A 86 -0.63 -7.67 -3.55
C SER A 86 0.16 -6.61 -2.81
N ILE A 87 0.08 -5.35 -3.24
CA ILE A 87 0.79 -4.22 -2.61
C ILE A 87 0.08 -3.75 -1.36
N LEU A 88 -1.25 -3.61 -1.40
CA LEU A 88 -2.04 -3.04 -0.29
C LEU A 88 -2.40 -4.07 0.79
N GLY A 89 -2.23 -5.36 0.52
CA GLY A 89 -2.53 -6.43 1.46
C GLY A 89 -1.66 -6.43 2.72
N ASN A 90 -1.90 -7.42 3.56
CA ASN A 90 -1.09 -7.71 4.76
C ASN A 90 -0.42 -9.08 4.60
N VAL A 91 0.49 -9.18 3.65
CA VAL A 91 1.16 -10.42 3.27
C VAL A 91 2.66 -10.33 3.56
N ALA A 92 3.16 -11.25 4.38
CA ALA A 92 4.58 -11.36 4.66
C ALA A 92 5.36 -11.84 3.42
N PRO A 93 6.63 -11.46 3.27
CA PRO A 93 7.45 -11.90 2.15
C PRO A 93 7.73 -13.40 2.21
N VAL A 94 7.67 -14.07 1.07
CA VAL A 94 8.00 -15.49 0.93
C VAL A 94 9.20 -15.64 0.01
N THR A 95 10.19 -16.39 0.43
CA THR A 95 11.43 -16.61 -0.36
C THR A 95 11.18 -17.31 -1.68
N GLY A 96 10.14 -18.14 -1.72
CA GLY A 96 9.88 -19.02 -2.82
C GLY A 96 10.71 -20.31 -2.76
N SER A 97 10.16 -21.36 -3.33
CA SER A 97 10.78 -22.67 -3.48
C SER A 97 10.27 -23.34 -4.74
N ALA A 98 10.66 -24.58 -5.00
CA ALA A 98 10.11 -25.35 -6.11
C ALA A 98 8.57 -25.56 -6.04
N VAL A 99 8.00 -25.46 -4.83
CA VAL A 99 6.57 -25.72 -4.58
C VAL A 99 5.81 -24.49 -4.04
N ALA A 100 6.49 -23.43 -3.68
CA ALA A 100 5.89 -22.22 -3.13
C ALA A 100 6.30 -20.98 -3.95
N ALA A 101 5.31 -20.20 -4.39
CA ALA A 101 5.58 -18.96 -5.11
C ALA A 101 6.24 -17.92 -4.22
N ARG A 102 7.23 -17.20 -4.78
CA ARG A 102 7.83 -16.04 -4.13
C ARG A 102 6.80 -14.92 -4.02
N LYS A 103 6.72 -14.28 -2.84
CA LYS A 103 5.81 -13.16 -2.57
C LYS A 103 6.58 -11.96 -2.05
N LEU A 104 6.15 -10.76 -2.45
CA LEU A 104 6.64 -9.50 -1.92
C LEU A 104 6.04 -9.24 -0.52
N ALA A 105 6.74 -8.46 0.29
CA ALA A 105 6.18 -7.86 1.49
C ALA A 105 5.26 -6.71 1.08
N SER A 106 3.99 -6.79 1.45
CA SER A 106 2.99 -5.76 1.19
C SER A 106 3.19 -4.54 2.12
N ILE A 107 2.57 -3.40 1.81
CA ILE A 107 2.77 -2.14 2.53
C ILE A 107 2.43 -2.24 4.01
N GLN A 108 1.38 -2.95 4.37
CA GLN A 108 0.95 -3.09 5.76
C GLN A 108 2.00 -3.81 6.63
N THR A 109 2.78 -4.72 6.06
CA THR A 109 3.86 -5.40 6.79
C THR A 109 5.09 -4.53 7.01
N TRP A 110 5.17 -3.39 6.33
CA TRP A 110 6.24 -2.40 6.51
C TRP A 110 5.95 -1.44 7.65
N ILE A 111 4.69 -0.99 7.79
CA ILE A 111 4.28 0.02 8.76
C ILE A 111 4.21 -0.61 10.15
N ARG A 112 5.19 -0.35 10.98
CA ARG A 112 5.32 -0.87 12.33
C ARG A 112 5.29 0.21 13.40
N THR A 113 6.12 1.24 13.23
CA THR A 113 6.31 2.29 14.24
C THR A 113 5.03 3.08 14.50
N ASN A 114 4.33 3.44 13.44
CA ASN A 114 3.09 4.23 13.52
C ASN A 114 1.83 3.36 13.40
N TRP A 115 1.86 2.18 13.99
CA TRP A 115 0.69 1.34 14.15
C TRP A 115 -0.21 1.90 15.25
N SER A 116 -1.46 2.19 14.93
CA SER A 116 -2.45 2.75 15.85
C SER A 116 -3.70 1.86 15.86
N SER A 117 -3.84 0.99 16.87
CA SER A 117 -5.05 0.21 17.06
C SER A 117 -6.13 1.06 17.72
N VAL A 118 -7.37 0.96 17.23
CA VAL A 118 -8.56 1.59 17.85
C VAL A 118 -9.33 0.62 18.74
N SER A 119 -8.82 -0.61 18.91
CA SER A 119 -9.46 -1.65 19.69
C SER A 119 -9.83 -1.21 21.10
N THR A 120 -11.04 -1.56 21.55
CA THR A 120 -11.51 -1.38 22.92
C THR A 120 -11.25 -2.61 23.82
N GLY A 121 -10.70 -3.66 23.24
CA GLY A 121 -10.37 -4.93 23.91
C GLY A 121 -8.94 -5.37 23.60
N THR A 122 -8.77 -6.55 23.02
CA THR A 122 -7.45 -7.03 22.60
C THR A 122 -7.03 -6.29 21.35
N SER A 123 -5.96 -5.49 21.42
CA SER A 123 -5.39 -4.81 20.26
C SER A 123 -4.70 -5.78 19.32
N GLY A 124 -4.84 -5.55 18.02
CA GLY A 124 -4.02 -6.21 17.00
C GLY A 124 -2.53 -5.90 17.21
N ALA A 125 -1.67 -6.82 16.83
CA ALA A 125 -0.22 -6.62 16.92
C ALA A 125 0.34 -6.00 15.63
N ALA A 126 1.17 -4.99 15.80
CA ALA A 126 1.94 -4.45 14.69
C ALA A 126 2.86 -5.52 14.07
N PRO A 127 3.21 -5.41 12.78
CA PRO A 127 4.20 -6.28 12.16
C PRO A 127 5.50 -6.32 12.96
N ALA A 128 6.09 -7.49 13.14
CA ALA A 128 7.38 -7.60 13.81
C ALA A 128 8.51 -7.00 12.94
N ALA A 129 9.52 -6.43 13.58
CA ALA A 129 10.73 -6.04 12.88
C ALA A 129 11.37 -7.27 12.19
N PRO A 130 12.04 -7.07 11.05
CA PRO A 130 12.92 -8.13 10.54
C PRO A 130 13.96 -8.44 11.61
N ALA A 131 14.17 -9.73 11.89
CA ALA A 131 15.22 -10.15 12.79
C ALA A 131 16.59 -9.71 12.24
N ALA A 132 17.46 -9.18 13.10
CA ALA A 132 18.87 -8.96 12.72
C ALA A 132 19.54 -10.30 12.37
N PRO A 133 20.43 -10.38 11.36
CA PRO A 133 21.25 -9.33 10.82
C PRO A 133 20.62 -8.52 9.70
N PRO A 134 21.17 -7.32 9.35
CA PRO A 134 20.74 -6.52 8.24
C PRO A 134 20.64 -7.33 6.95
N GLY A 135 19.50 -7.33 6.28
CA GLY A 135 19.24 -8.13 5.08
C GLY A 135 18.25 -9.28 5.27
N SER A 136 17.82 -9.58 6.51
CA SER A 136 16.70 -10.50 6.71
C SER A 136 15.39 -9.86 6.27
N ALA A 137 14.77 -10.40 5.24
CA ALA A 137 13.47 -9.95 4.72
C ALA A 137 12.28 -10.54 5.49
N ILE A 138 12.52 -11.11 6.69
CA ILE A 138 11.47 -11.77 7.45
C ILE A 138 10.67 -10.72 8.21
N ARG A 139 9.58 -10.27 7.59
CA ARG A 139 8.53 -9.48 8.22
C ARG A 139 7.36 -10.39 8.50
N THR A 140 6.70 -10.23 9.61
CA THR A 140 5.44 -10.89 9.88
C THR A 140 4.28 -9.98 9.48
N ALA A 141 3.16 -10.58 9.11
CA ALA A 141 1.92 -9.82 8.96
C ALA A 141 1.48 -9.30 10.33
N GLY A 142 0.88 -8.09 10.36
CA GLY A 142 0.18 -7.61 11.54
C GLY A 142 -1.04 -8.50 11.83
N SER A 143 -1.50 -8.52 13.06
CA SER A 143 -2.73 -9.22 13.45
C SER A 143 -3.85 -8.23 13.75
N THR A 144 -5.10 -8.65 13.56
CA THR A 144 -6.28 -7.88 13.92
C THR A 144 -6.69 -8.20 15.37
N GLY A 145 -7.06 -7.15 16.10
CA GLY A 145 -7.63 -7.26 17.44
C GLY A 145 -9.17 -7.20 17.43
N THR A 146 -9.75 -6.78 18.53
CA THR A 146 -11.18 -6.47 18.61
C THR A 146 -11.47 -5.20 17.84
N THR A 147 -12.36 -5.25 16.87
CA THR A 147 -12.67 -4.11 15.99
C THR A 147 -13.48 -3.03 16.70
N ALA A 148 -13.24 -1.78 16.36
CA ALA A 148 -13.97 -0.62 16.87
C ALA A 148 -14.23 0.42 15.75
N ALA A 149 -15.13 1.36 16.02
CA ALA A 149 -15.49 2.38 15.05
C ALA A 149 -14.32 3.30 14.73
N PHE A 150 -14.15 3.62 13.44
CA PHE A 150 -13.21 4.63 13.00
C PHE A 150 -13.68 6.03 13.41
N THR A 151 -12.85 6.75 14.12
CA THR A 151 -13.16 8.10 14.59
C THR A 151 -12.15 9.11 14.06
N GLU A 152 -12.56 10.36 13.98
CA GLU A 152 -11.65 11.46 13.61
C GLU A 152 -10.46 11.55 14.59
N ALA A 153 -10.70 11.29 15.89
CA ALA A 153 -9.66 11.28 16.90
C ALA A 153 -8.58 10.22 16.63
N SER A 154 -8.97 9.02 16.20
CA SER A 154 -8.03 7.95 15.84
C SER A 154 -7.19 8.29 14.61
N LEU A 155 -7.79 8.96 13.62
CA LEU A 155 -7.07 9.46 12.46
C LEU A 155 -6.05 10.54 12.86
N LYS A 156 -6.45 11.52 13.67
CA LYS A 156 -5.56 12.58 14.18
C LYS A 156 -4.35 12.01 14.94
N ILE A 157 -4.56 10.97 15.75
CA ILE A 157 -3.47 10.28 16.45
C ILE A 157 -2.49 9.64 15.46
N ALA A 158 -2.98 8.97 14.42
CA ALA A 158 -2.12 8.34 13.43
C ALA A 158 -1.32 9.40 12.64
N VAL A 159 -1.97 10.47 12.18
CA VAL A 159 -1.32 11.57 11.45
C VAL A 159 -0.27 12.26 12.33
N LYS A 160 -0.58 12.51 13.61
CA LYS A 160 0.37 13.08 14.59
C LYS A 160 1.62 12.20 14.72
N LYS A 161 1.47 10.89 14.89
CA LYS A 161 2.60 9.95 14.99
C LYS A 161 3.50 10.00 13.76
N VAL A 162 2.91 10.03 12.56
CA VAL A 162 3.65 10.13 11.31
C VAL A 162 4.42 11.44 11.22
N PHE A 163 3.79 12.56 11.61
CA PHE A 163 4.44 13.87 11.61
C PHE A 163 5.58 13.95 12.64
N GLU A 164 5.40 13.43 13.85
CA GLU A 164 6.43 13.34 14.88
C GLU A 164 7.63 12.49 14.44
N ALA A 165 7.39 11.48 13.61
CA ALA A 165 8.42 10.63 13.00
C ALA A 165 9.10 11.27 11.76
N GLY A 166 8.73 12.50 11.39
CA GLY A 166 9.31 13.24 10.27
C GLY A 166 8.70 12.94 8.91
N GLY A 167 7.56 12.24 8.84
CA GLY A 167 6.80 12.01 7.61
C GLY A 167 5.85 13.16 7.27
N ASN A 168 5.51 13.29 6.00
CA ASN A 168 4.51 14.26 5.53
C ASN A 168 3.38 13.52 4.80
N PRO A 169 2.38 13.00 5.53
CA PRO A 169 1.32 12.21 4.94
C PRO A 169 0.39 13.06 4.09
N THR A 170 0.25 12.71 2.82
CA THR A 170 -0.62 13.41 1.86
C THR A 170 -1.75 12.55 1.32
N MET A 171 -1.75 11.25 1.64
CA MET A 171 -2.73 10.30 1.16
C MET A 171 -3.29 9.45 2.29
N LEU A 172 -4.61 9.35 2.34
CA LEU A 172 -5.35 8.43 3.22
C LEU A 172 -6.05 7.39 2.35
N VAL A 173 -5.58 6.14 2.39
CA VAL A 173 -6.20 5.04 1.65
C VAL A 173 -7.09 4.25 2.60
N VAL A 174 -8.36 4.10 2.23
CA VAL A 174 -9.38 3.51 3.10
C VAL A 174 -10.27 2.51 2.34
N PRO A 175 -10.77 1.48 3.01
CA PRO A 175 -11.84 0.63 2.48
C PRO A 175 -13.11 1.45 2.18
N PRO A 176 -14.00 0.96 1.30
CA PRO A 176 -15.22 1.68 0.93
C PRO A 176 -16.12 2.06 2.12
N TYR A 177 -16.27 1.18 3.10
CA TYR A 177 -17.03 1.47 4.32
C TYR A 177 -16.39 2.63 5.11
N GLN A 178 -15.08 2.58 5.34
CA GLN A 178 -14.39 3.65 6.06
C GLN A 178 -14.41 4.99 5.32
N LYS A 179 -14.48 4.97 3.98
CA LYS A 179 -14.68 6.20 3.21
C LYS A 179 -16.00 6.90 3.56
N GLN A 180 -17.06 6.13 3.76
CA GLN A 180 -18.34 6.68 4.20
C GLN A 180 -18.25 7.25 5.63
N VAL A 181 -17.54 6.55 6.52
CA VAL A 181 -17.30 7.01 7.89
C VAL A 181 -16.49 8.30 7.91
N VAL A 182 -15.41 8.40 7.12
CA VAL A 182 -14.62 9.64 6.99
C VAL A 182 -15.48 10.79 6.47
N SER A 183 -16.35 10.53 5.51
CA SER A 183 -17.29 11.54 4.97
C SER A 183 -18.33 11.98 6.00
N ALA A 184 -18.53 11.24 7.07
CA ALA A 184 -19.44 11.56 8.16
C ALA A 184 -18.76 12.28 9.34
N PHE A 185 -17.44 12.51 9.32
CA PHE A 185 -16.76 13.25 10.37
C PHE A 185 -17.35 14.65 10.56
N ALA A 186 -17.47 15.09 11.81
CA ALA A 186 -18.21 16.30 12.18
C ALA A 186 -17.72 17.59 11.51
N GLY A 187 -16.40 17.71 11.28
CA GLY A 187 -15.81 18.86 10.60
C GLY A 187 -16.29 19.03 9.16
N ILE A 188 -16.50 17.92 8.46
CA ILE A 188 -17.02 17.91 7.08
C ILE A 188 -18.53 18.18 7.05
N ALA A 189 -19.27 17.68 8.04
CA ALA A 189 -20.70 17.93 8.16
C ALA A 189 -21.02 19.42 8.37
N ALA A 190 -20.18 20.16 9.10
CA ALA A 190 -20.34 21.61 9.29
C ALA A 190 -20.15 22.41 8.00
N GLN A 191 -19.25 22.00 7.12
CA GLN A 191 -19.01 22.65 5.82
C GLN A 191 -20.12 22.41 4.81
N ARG A 192 -20.94 21.36 4.97
CA ARG A 192 -22.12 21.10 4.13
C ARG A 192 -23.18 22.21 4.26
N TYR A 193 -23.22 22.90 5.37
CA TYR A 193 -24.15 24.02 5.61
C TYR A 193 -23.71 25.35 4.97
N ALA A 194 -22.46 25.47 4.55
CA ALA A 194 -21.92 26.69 3.96
C ALA A 194 -22.02 26.74 2.42
N ALA A 195 -22.80 25.85 1.80
CA ALA A 195 -23.08 25.94 0.36
C ALA A 195 -23.89 27.21 0.09
N PRO A 196 -23.39 28.14 -0.77
CA PRO A 196 -24.09 29.40 -1.04
C PRO A 196 -25.44 29.12 -1.69
N SER A 197 -26.49 29.63 -1.05
CA SER A 197 -27.84 29.55 -1.54
C SER A 197 -27.98 30.40 -2.79
N ASN A 198 -27.87 29.83 -3.97
CA ASN A 198 -28.58 30.31 -5.13
C ASN A 198 -28.61 29.27 -6.24
N LYS A 199 -29.76 28.64 -6.39
CA LYS A 199 -30.30 27.92 -7.54
C LYS A 199 -30.10 26.42 -7.71
N GLN A 200 -29.29 25.71 -6.97
CA GLN A 200 -29.35 24.24 -6.94
C GLN A 200 -28.91 23.74 -5.57
N THR A 201 -29.78 23.01 -4.89
CA THR A 201 -29.44 22.33 -3.63
C THR A 201 -28.58 21.10 -3.99
N THR A 202 -27.26 21.26 -3.98
CA THR A 202 -26.35 20.16 -4.19
C THR A 202 -26.11 19.47 -2.85
N ILE A 203 -26.49 18.21 -2.73
CA ILE A 203 -26.16 17.38 -1.57
C ILE A 203 -24.74 16.88 -1.77
N ILE A 204 -23.78 17.39 -1.00
CA ILE A 204 -22.41 16.90 -0.99
C ILE A 204 -22.37 15.68 -0.07
N GLY A 205 -22.31 14.49 -0.68
CA GLY A 205 -22.33 13.21 0.01
C GLY A 205 -20.95 12.61 0.35
N GLY A 206 -19.86 13.23 -0.10
CA GLY A 206 -18.52 12.70 0.08
C GLY A 206 -17.49 13.76 0.37
N ALA A 207 -16.38 13.35 1.01
CA ALA A 207 -15.21 14.17 1.23
C ALA A 207 -14.00 13.49 0.55
N ASP A 208 -13.39 14.16 -0.42
CA ASP A 208 -12.21 13.67 -1.13
C ASP A 208 -10.91 14.23 -0.55
N VAL A 209 -11.02 15.26 0.26
CA VAL A 209 -9.89 15.94 0.89
C VAL A 209 -10.18 16.10 2.37
N TYR A 210 -9.21 15.75 3.21
CA TYR A 210 -9.22 15.99 4.63
C TYR A 210 -8.13 16.99 4.98
N LEU A 211 -8.52 18.11 5.58
CA LEU A 211 -7.59 19.11 6.09
C LEU A 211 -7.27 18.77 7.54
N SER A 212 -6.07 18.29 7.80
CA SER A 212 -5.55 18.05 9.15
C SER A 212 -4.76 19.26 9.67
N ASP A 213 -4.44 19.25 10.97
CA ASP A 213 -3.57 20.26 11.58
C ASP A 213 -2.13 20.24 11.01
N PHE A 214 -1.74 19.17 10.31
CA PHE A 214 -0.40 18.94 9.78
C PHE A 214 -0.33 19.01 8.25
N GLY A 215 -1.45 19.26 7.57
CA GLY A 215 -1.49 19.36 6.12
C GLY A 215 -2.75 18.78 5.49
N VAL A 216 -2.79 18.82 4.18
CA VAL A 216 -3.91 18.36 3.36
C VAL A 216 -3.68 16.92 2.94
N MET A 217 -4.64 16.05 3.18
CA MET A 217 -4.64 14.66 2.72
C MET A 217 -5.76 14.38 1.73
N SER A 218 -5.45 13.68 0.64
CA SER A 218 -6.45 13.14 -0.27
C SER A 218 -6.99 11.81 0.28
N VAL A 219 -8.31 11.65 0.30
CA VAL A 219 -8.97 10.43 0.79
C VAL A 219 -9.33 9.54 -0.38
N VAL A 220 -8.56 8.48 -0.58
CA VAL A 220 -8.69 7.57 -1.71
C VAL A 220 -9.37 6.27 -1.25
N PRO A 221 -10.58 5.96 -1.76
CA PRO A 221 -11.21 4.68 -1.49
C PRO A 221 -10.56 3.58 -2.32
N ASP A 222 -10.19 2.47 -1.69
CA ASP A 222 -9.68 1.29 -2.36
C ASP A 222 -10.64 0.11 -2.17
N ARG A 223 -11.00 -0.54 -3.29
CA ARG A 223 -11.94 -1.68 -3.31
C ARG A 223 -11.27 -3.01 -2.99
N PHE A 224 -9.94 -3.09 -2.96
CA PHE A 224 -9.19 -4.32 -2.63
C PHE A 224 -8.78 -4.40 -1.15
N MET A 225 -9.09 -3.37 -0.38
CA MET A 225 -8.92 -3.35 1.07
C MET A 225 -10.16 -3.84 1.84
N THR A 226 -11.07 -4.57 1.20
CA THR A 226 -12.22 -5.18 1.87
C THR A 226 -11.83 -6.51 2.51
N PRO A 227 -12.58 -6.98 3.56
CA PRO A 227 -12.32 -8.26 4.23
C PRO A 227 -12.29 -9.47 3.27
N ASP A 228 -13.10 -9.44 2.20
CA ASP A 228 -13.14 -10.49 1.19
C ASP A 228 -11.84 -10.64 0.39
N TYR A 229 -11.06 -9.57 0.29
CA TYR A 229 -9.84 -9.52 -0.53
C TYR A 229 -8.56 -9.45 0.29
N ALA A 230 -8.63 -8.94 1.50
CA ALA A 230 -7.50 -8.87 2.41
C ALA A 230 -7.93 -9.40 3.77
N PRO A 231 -7.14 -10.28 4.42
CA PRO A 231 -7.47 -10.81 5.74
C PRO A 231 -7.71 -9.73 6.80
N ASN A 232 -7.30 -8.51 6.52
CA ASN A 232 -7.37 -7.35 7.42
C ASN A 232 -7.88 -6.11 6.66
N GLY A 233 -9.04 -6.21 6.00
CA GLY A 233 -9.74 -5.06 5.38
C GLY A 233 -10.28 -4.02 6.38
N GLU A 234 -9.83 -4.12 7.62
CA GLU A 234 -10.21 -3.33 8.78
C GLU A 234 -9.14 -2.28 9.13
N GLN A 235 -8.51 -1.72 8.12
CA GLN A 235 -7.39 -0.81 8.32
C GLN A 235 -7.49 0.41 7.41
N ALA A 236 -7.02 1.57 7.89
CA ALA A 236 -6.84 2.77 7.11
C ALA A 236 -5.35 3.12 7.05
N LEU A 237 -4.84 3.38 5.85
CA LEU A 237 -3.43 3.66 5.60
C LEU A 237 -3.23 5.16 5.43
N VAL A 238 -2.36 5.73 6.24
CA VAL A 238 -1.90 7.11 6.16
C VAL A 238 -0.52 7.08 5.50
N LEU A 239 -0.43 7.56 4.26
CA LEU A 239 0.74 7.35 3.42
C LEU A 239 1.38 8.66 2.95
N ASP A 240 2.69 8.61 2.84
CA ASP A 240 3.50 9.58 2.11
C ASP A 240 3.97 8.94 0.79
N PRO A 241 3.35 9.23 -0.37
CA PRO A 241 3.71 8.63 -1.64
C PRO A 241 5.15 8.90 -2.08
N THR A 242 5.79 9.96 -1.57
CA THR A 242 7.16 10.30 -1.94
C THR A 242 8.17 9.30 -1.38
N MET A 243 7.82 8.62 -0.30
CA MET A 243 8.63 7.60 0.36
C MET A 243 8.33 6.17 -0.11
N LEU A 244 7.46 6.02 -1.12
CA LEU A 244 7.09 4.73 -1.71
C LEU A 244 7.53 4.68 -3.18
N SER A 245 8.02 3.53 -3.61
CA SER A 245 8.28 3.28 -5.02
C SER A 245 8.08 1.82 -5.41
N LEU A 246 7.77 1.59 -6.68
CA LEU A 246 7.69 0.26 -7.26
C LEU A 246 8.98 -0.03 -8.04
N ALA A 247 9.72 -1.02 -7.61
CA ALA A 247 10.91 -1.48 -8.33
C ALA A 247 10.54 -2.66 -9.23
N THR A 248 10.64 -2.44 -10.55
CA THR A 248 10.31 -3.45 -11.56
C THR A 248 11.57 -4.19 -11.98
N LEU A 249 11.55 -5.51 -11.92
CA LEU A 249 12.61 -6.40 -12.45
C LEU A 249 12.31 -6.72 -13.91
N ARG A 250 11.11 -7.20 -14.21
CA ARG A 250 10.62 -7.44 -15.56
C ARG A 250 9.36 -6.58 -15.80
N PRO A 251 9.38 -5.69 -16.82
CA PRO A 251 8.22 -4.87 -17.15
C PRO A 251 7.06 -5.75 -17.63
N PHE A 252 5.90 -5.15 -17.81
CA PHE A 252 4.77 -5.82 -18.45
C PHE A 252 5.16 -6.33 -19.82
N GLN A 253 5.02 -7.64 -20.02
CA GLN A 253 5.30 -8.33 -21.28
C GLN A 253 4.13 -9.23 -21.62
N SER A 254 3.74 -9.25 -22.90
CA SER A 254 2.79 -10.20 -23.44
C SER A 254 3.53 -11.09 -24.44
N ASN A 255 3.60 -12.37 -24.16
CA ASN A 255 4.28 -13.34 -24.99
C ASN A 255 3.27 -14.38 -25.50
N MET A 256 3.33 -14.66 -26.79
CA MET A 256 2.62 -15.79 -27.38
C MET A 256 3.36 -17.07 -27.02
N LEU A 257 2.67 -18.05 -26.48
CA LEU A 257 3.22 -19.35 -26.14
C LEU A 257 3.15 -20.29 -27.35
N ALA A 258 3.93 -21.36 -27.33
CA ALA A 258 3.87 -22.40 -28.37
C ALA A 258 2.47 -23.00 -28.47
N LYS A 259 1.98 -23.19 -29.71
CA LYS A 259 0.70 -23.83 -29.96
C LYS A 259 0.75 -25.29 -29.51
N ASN A 260 -0.27 -25.70 -28.79
CA ASN A 260 -0.50 -27.09 -28.43
C ASN A 260 -1.97 -27.39 -28.75
N GLY A 261 -2.23 -27.85 -30.00
CA GLY A 261 -3.58 -28.00 -30.54
C GLY A 261 -4.12 -26.75 -31.26
N ASP A 262 -5.42 -26.69 -31.52
CA ASP A 262 -6.09 -25.58 -32.18
C ASP A 262 -6.48 -24.47 -31.17
N ALA A 263 -5.46 -23.89 -30.54
CA ALA A 263 -5.66 -22.76 -29.64
C ALA A 263 -4.42 -21.85 -29.62
N GLU A 264 -4.65 -20.54 -29.48
CA GLU A 264 -3.62 -19.56 -29.27
C GLU A 264 -3.55 -19.18 -27.77
N LYS A 265 -2.34 -19.31 -27.20
CA LYS A 265 -2.08 -19.02 -25.79
C LYS A 265 -1.20 -17.79 -25.70
N HIS A 266 -1.69 -16.78 -24.98
CA HIS A 266 -0.91 -15.60 -24.66
C HIS A 266 -0.71 -15.54 -23.16
N GLN A 267 0.52 -15.23 -22.74
CA GLN A 267 0.86 -15.05 -21.34
C GLN A 267 1.34 -13.62 -21.12
N MET A 268 0.65 -12.92 -20.23
CA MET A 268 1.09 -11.62 -19.72
C MET A 268 1.82 -11.83 -18.40
N LEU A 269 3.02 -11.28 -18.30
CA LEU A 269 3.87 -11.40 -17.11
C LEU A 269 4.41 -10.03 -16.71
N THR A 270 4.56 -9.84 -15.42
CA THR A 270 5.36 -8.76 -14.83
C THR A 270 6.03 -9.25 -13.57
N GLU A 271 7.16 -8.69 -13.23
CA GLU A 271 7.85 -8.97 -11.97
C GLU A 271 8.27 -7.66 -11.33
N LEU A 272 7.77 -7.40 -10.15
CA LEU A 272 7.97 -6.16 -9.41
C LEU A 272 8.02 -6.39 -7.90
N THR A 273 8.45 -5.37 -7.18
CA THR A 273 8.45 -5.33 -5.72
C THR A 273 8.16 -3.92 -5.22
N LEU A 274 7.69 -3.84 -3.98
CA LEU A 274 7.49 -2.59 -3.27
C LEU A 274 8.79 -2.20 -2.55
N GLN A 275 9.22 -0.96 -2.72
CA GLN A 275 10.30 -0.32 -1.98
C GLN A 275 9.71 0.75 -1.08
N VAL A 276 10.01 0.68 0.22
CA VAL A 276 9.61 1.66 1.24
C VAL A 276 10.89 2.31 1.75
N ASN A 277 11.08 3.60 1.42
CA ASN A 277 12.32 4.31 1.75
C ASN A 277 12.39 4.66 3.24
N ASN A 278 11.25 5.03 3.84
CA ASN A 278 11.14 5.29 5.27
C ASN A 278 9.80 4.75 5.78
N GLU A 279 9.84 3.73 6.64
CA GLU A 279 8.61 3.14 7.21
C GLU A 279 7.89 4.08 8.18
N ALA A 280 8.66 4.90 8.89
CA ALA A 280 8.11 5.85 9.86
C ALA A 280 7.37 7.04 9.22
N ALA A 281 7.55 7.26 7.90
CA ALA A 281 6.78 8.24 7.14
C ALA A 281 5.34 7.79 6.83
N HIS A 282 5.00 6.56 7.19
CA HIS A 282 3.67 5.99 6.99
C HIS A 282 3.03 5.64 8.31
N GLY A 283 1.70 5.61 8.35
CA GLY A 283 0.93 5.22 9.51
C GLY A 283 -0.23 4.30 9.12
N ILE A 284 -0.73 3.59 10.11
CA ILE A 284 -1.88 2.70 9.96
C ILE A 284 -2.83 2.88 11.14
N VAL A 285 -4.11 2.98 10.86
CA VAL A 285 -5.17 2.84 11.85
C VAL A 285 -5.74 1.44 11.68
N ALA A 286 -5.51 0.60 12.68
CA ALA A 286 -5.89 -0.82 12.65
C ALA A 286 -7.10 -1.10 13.53
N ASP A 287 -7.65 -2.31 13.39
CA ASP A 287 -8.79 -2.83 14.17
C ASP A 287 -10.08 -2.02 13.94
N LEU A 288 -10.30 -1.59 12.70
CA LEU A 288 -11.48 -0.86 12.30
C LEU A 288 -12.64 -1.82 12.05
N LEU A 289 -13.84 -1.40 12.40
CA LEU A 289 -15.07 -2.14 12.12
C LEU A 289 -15.31 -2.20 10.61
N ALA A 290 -15.47 -3.39 10.04
CA ALA A 290 -15.58 -3.57 8.60
C ALA A 290 -16.98 -3.31 8.02
N THR A 291 -18.02 -3.33 8.86
CA THR A 291 -19.46 -3.11 8.51
C THR A 291 -20.19 -2.41 9.63
#